data_84dd855ac79b96e87125fb8d12c3071b
#
_entry.id   84dd855ac79b96e87125fb8d12c3071b
#
_cell.length_a   1.000
_cell.length_b   1.000
_cell.length_c   1.000
_cell.angle_alpha   90.00
_cell.angle_beta   90.00
_cell.angle_gamma   90.00
#
_symmetry.space_group_name_H-M   'P 1'
#
loop_
_entity.id
_entity.type
_entity.pdbx_description
1 polymer ?
#
loop_
_entity_poly.entity_id
_entity_poly.type
_entity_poly.pdbx_seq_one_letter_code
_entity_poly.pdbx_strand_id
1 'polypeptide(L)'
;MTENIGNVTLNYNFYDGTDLYSDGDFIEEHILNIVKNEDNYEYVHKDYVNWAVMYHLSRQRENIVAPMEINNTDEVLEIGAGMGAVTGALAKKAKKVDCIELSKRRSLVNAYRHKDFDNIEIIVGNFQNIKIEKKYDVITLIGVLEY
;
A
#
# COMPACT_ATOMS: atom_id res chain seq x y z
N MET A 1 3.74 -17.19 6.98
CA MET A 1 4.37 -17.28 5.64
C MET A 1 4.71 -15.86 5.20
N THR A 2 5.92 -15.63 4.69
CA THR A 2 6.37 -14.33 4.18
C THR A 2 6.85 -14.47 2.74
N GLU A 3 6.75 -13.39 1.97
CA GLU A 3 7.23 -13.26 0.60
C GLU A 3 7.92 -11.90 0.45
N ASN A 4 8.94 -11.81 -0.39
CA ASN A 4 9.61 -10.54 -0.68
C ASN A 4 9.42 -10.16 -2.15
N ILE A 5 9.04 -8.90 -2.37
CA ILE A 5 9.00 -8.25 -3.68
C ILE A 5 10.04 -7.12 -3.65
N GLY A 6 11.20 -7.36 -4.29
CA GLY A 6 12.34 -6.49 -4.07
C GLY A 6 12.74 -6.46 -2.60
N ASN A 7 12.79 -5.28 -2.01
CA ASN A 7 13.11 -5.07 -0.60
C ASN A 7 11.87 -5.06 0.33
N VAL A 8 10.66 -5.04 -0.24
CA VAL A 8 9.41 -5.03 0.54
C VAL A 8 9.05 -6.43 0.99
N THR A 9 8.74 -6.57 2.28
CA THR A 9 8.28 -7.84 2.86
C THR A 9 6.76 -7.88 2.95
N LEU A 10 6.15 -8.95 2.42
CA LEU A 10 4.74 -9.28 2.58
C LEU A 10 4.60 -10.39 3.63
N ASN A 11 3.77 -10.15 4.64
CA ASN A 11 3.51 -11.07 5.74
C ASN A 11 2.06 -11.57 5.68
N TYR A 12 1.88 -12.85 5.35
CA TYR A 12 0.56 -13.49 5.16
C TYR A 12 0.07 -14.26 6.40
N ASN A 13 0.67 -14.07 7.57
CA ASN A 13 0.29 -14.85 8.76
C ASN A 13 -1.15 -14.58 9.22
N PHE A 14 -1.75 -13.48 8.79
CA PHE A 14 -3.12 -13.07 9.14
C PHE A 14 -4.08 -13.12 7.94
N TYR A 15 -3.62 -13.62 6.80
CA TYR A 15 -4.43 -13.75 5.59
C TYR A 15 -5.25 -15.04 5.62
N ASP A 16 -6.57 -14.92 5.53
CA ASP A 16 -7.51 -16.04 5.59
C ASP A 16 -7.75 -16.74 4.24
N GLY A 17 -7.13 -16.23 3.17
CA GLY A 17 -7.27 -16.80 1.83
C GLY A 17 -8.35 -16.16 0.96
N THR A 18 -9.03 -15.13 1.47
CA THR A 18 -10.11 -14.43 0.74
C THR A 18 -9.83 -12.95 0.57
N ASP A 19 -10.02 -12.44 -0.64
CA ASP A 19 -10.01 -11.00 -0.92
C ASP A 19 -11.47 -10.49 -0.87
N LEU A 20 -11.89 -9.97 0.29
CA LEU A 20 -13.27 -9.56 0.53
C LEU A 20 -13.64 -8.21 -0.11
N TYR A 21 -12.65 -7.40 -0.48
CA TYR A 21 -12.84 -6.07 -1.05
C TYR A 21 -12.07 -5.94 -2.36
N SER A 22 -12.77 -5.58 -3.44
CA SER A 22 -12.20 -5.45 -4.78
C SER A 22 -12.96 -4.42 -5.61
N ASP A 23 -12.25 -3.67 -6.45
CA ASP A 23 -12.84 -2.81 -7.50
C ASP A 23 -13.22 -3.61 -8.75
N GLY A 24 -13.05 -4.93 -8.70
CA GLY A 24 -13.28 -5.88 -9.77
C GLY A 24 -11.98 -6.54 -10.24
N ASP A 25 -12.04 -7.85 -10.41
CA ASP A 25 -10.86 -8.67 -10.71
C ASP A 25 -10.09 -8.19 -11.94
N PHE A 26 -10.79 -7.82 -13.00
CA PHE A 26 -10.18 -7.35 -14.25
C PHE A 26 -9.36 -6.08 -14.05
N ILE A 27 -9.90 -5.10 -13.32
CA ILE A 27 -9.24 -3.81 -13.08
C ILE A 27 -8.03 -3.96 -12.17
N GLU A 28 -8.16 -4.71 -11.08
CA GLU A 28 -7.07 -4.91 -10.14
C GLU A 28 -5.92 -5.73 -10.75
N GLU A 29 -6.23 -6.73 -11.57
CA GLU A 29 -5.22 -7.49 -12.33
C GLU A 29 -4.52 -6.60 -13.36
N HIS A 30 -5.27 -5.74 -14.04
CA HIS A 30 -4.69 -4.76 -14.97
C HIS A 30 -3.71 -3.82 -14.26
N ILE A 31 -4.10 -3.25 -13.10
CA ILE A 31 -3.23 -2.40 -12.28
C ILE A 31 -1.98 -3.16 -11.83
N LEU A 32 -2.14 -4.41 -11.37
CA LEU A 32 -1.01 -5.24 -10.97
C LEU A 32 -0.03 -5.48 -12.13
N ASN A 33 -0.55 -5.72 -13.33
CA ASN A 33 0.30 -5.91 -14.52
C ASN A 33 1.06 -4.62 -14.91
N ILE A 34 0.42 -3.46 -14.76
CA ILE A 34 1.09 -2.16 -14.97
C ILE A 34 2.30 -2.04 -14.04
N VAL A 35 2.11 -2.17 -12.73
CA VAL A 35 3.19 -1.96 -11.76
C VAL A 35 4.29 -3.02 -11.77
N LYS A 36 4.00 -4.22 -12.33
CA LYS A 36 5.00 -5.27 -12.55
C LYS A 36 5.91 -5.00 -13.73
N ASN A 37 5.37 -4.40 -14.79
CA ASN A 37 6.05 -4.33 -16.09
C ASN A 37 6.57 -2.93 -16.41
N GLU A 38 6.11 -1.89 -15.70
CA GLU A 38 6.47 -0.51 -15.98
C GLU A 38 7.10 0.14 -14.75
N ASP A 39 8.32 0.63 -14.87
CA ASP A 39 8.99 1.39 -13.80
C ASP A 39 8.45 2.82 -13.69
N ASN A 40 7.86 3.35 -14.76
CA ASN A 40 7.23 4.67 -14.78
C ASN A 40 5.86 4.61 -15.45
N TYR A 41 4.81 4.55 -14.65
CA TYR A 41 3.42 4.50 -15.12
C TYR A 41 2.70 5.85 -15.09
N GLU A 42 3.41 6.96 -14.91
CA GLU A 42 2.82 8.32 -15.00
C GLU A 42 2.16 8.59 -16.35
N TYR A 43 2.60 7.91 -17.41
CA TYR A 43 2.05 8.02 -18.76
C TYR A 43 0.78 7.22 -19.00
N VAL A 44 0.53 6.18 -18.20
CA VAL A 44 -0.66 5.32 -18.35
C VAL A 44 -1.96 6.11 -18.14
N HIS A 45 -1.87 7.22 -17.41
CA HIS A 45 -3.00 8.13 -17.19
C HIS A 45 -3.50 8.83 -18.48
N LYS A 46 -2.69 8.91 -19.52
CA LYS A 46 -3.05 9.67 -20.76
C LYS A 46 -3.85 8.84 -21.75
N ASP A 47 -3.62 7.53 -21.77
CA ASP A 47 -4.20 6.63 -22.76
C ASP A 47 -5.36 5.77 -22.21
N TYR A 48 -5.45 5.60 -20.89
CA TYR A 48 -6.53 4.87 -20.23
C TYR A 48 -7.30 5.77 -19.27
N VAL A 49 -8.42 6.30 -19.73
CA VAL A 49 -9.39 7.05 -18.91
C VAL A 49 -10.17 6.07 -18.04
N ASN A 50 -9.47 5.28 -17.21
CA ASN A 50 -10.10 4.45 -16.21
C ASN A 50 -9.92 5.11 -14.84
N TRP A 51 -11.04 5.47 -14.21
CA TRP A 51 -11.07 6.10 -12.90
C TRP A 51 -10.26 5.33 -11.86
N ALA A 52 -10.38 3.99 -11.81
CA ALA A 52 -9.69 3.17 -10.83
C ALA A 52 -8.17 3.24 -11.00
N VAL A 53 -7.65 3.18 -12.23
CA VAL A 53 -6.21 3.33 -12.52
C VAL A 53 -5.72 4.70 -12.04
N MET A 54 -6.44 5.77 -12.40
CA MET A 54 -6.12 7.13 -11.95
C MET A 54 -6.16 7.25 -10.43
N TYR A 55 -7.21 6.74 -9.80
CA TYR A 55 -7.40 6.82 -8.36
C TYR A 55 -6.28 6.12 -7.59
N HIS A 56 -5.90 4.91 -8.01
CA HIS A 56 -4.90 4.13 -7.29
C HIS A 56 -3.46 4.51 -7.60
N LEU A 57 -3.13 4.89 -8.85
CA LEU A 57 -1.75 5.11 -9.26
C LEU A 57 -1.33 6.59 -9.28
N SER A 58 -2.26 7.54 -9.18
CA SER A 58 -1.95 8.96 -9.15
C SER A 58 -1.14 9.35 -7.91
N ARG A 59 -0.12 10.19 -8.11
CA ARG A 59 0.65 10.79 -7.02
C ARG A 59 -0.08 11.90 -6.27
N GLN A 60 -1.21 12.37 -6.76
CA GLN A 60 -1.96 13.45 -6.11
C GLN A 60 -2.38 13.12 -4.68
N ARG A 61 -2.62 11.84 -4.40
CA ARG A 61 -2.98 11.38 -3.04
C ARG A 61 -1.83 11.51 -2.04
N GLU A 62 -0.57 11.56 -2.49
CA GLU A 62 0.58 11.82 -1.63
C GLU A 62 0.46 13.18 -0.91
N ASN A 63 -0.27 14.16 -1.49
CA ASN A 63 -0.52 15.46 -0.89
C ASN A 63 -1.26 15.38 0.46
N ILE A 64 -1.98 14.30 0.74
CA ILE A 64 -2.68 14.10 2.02
C ILE A 64 -1.66 13.97 3.17
N VAL A 65 -0.56 13.29 2.93
CA VAL A 65 0.49 13.04 3.94
C VAL A 65 1.70 13.98 3.80
N ALA A 66 1.76 14.74 2.71
CA ALA A 66 2.87 15.66 2.48
C ALA A 66 3.11 16.66 3.62
N PRO A 67 2.06 17.31 4.21
CA PRO A 67 2.23 18.26 5.31
C PRO A 67 2.49 17.61 6.68
N MET A 68 2.38 16.28 6.79
CA MET A 68 2.60 15.60 8.07
C MET A 68 4.06 15.71 8.50
N GLU A 69 4.29 16.09 9.74
CA GLU A 69 5.61 16.12 10.37
C GLU A 69 5.99 14.70 10.80
N ILE A 70 6.70 14.00 9.91
CA ILE A 70 7.23 12.66 10.14
C ILE A 70 8.75 12.74 9.99
N ASN A 71 9.48 12.20 10.96
CA ASN A 71 10.93 12.22 11.01
C ASN A 71 11.52 10.87 10.61
N ASN A 72 12.78 10.86 10.22
CA ASN A 72 13.51 9.65 9.84
C ASN A 72 13.81 8.67 11.00
N THR A 73 13.37 9.01 12.20
CA THR A 73 13.39 8.14 13.40
C THR A 73 12.04 7.52 13.71
N ASP A 74 10.98 8.03 13.09
CA ASP A 74 9.60 7.65 13.39
C ASP A 74 9.22 6.33 12.74
N GLU A 75 8.42 5.55 13.45
CA GLU A 75 7.80 4.34 12.96
C GLU A 75 6.31 4.59 12.70
N VAL A 76 5.87 4.30 11.48
CA VAL A 76 4.51 4.58 10.99
C VAL A 76 3.74 3.30 10.81
N LEU A 77 2.46 3.29 11.24
CA LEU A 77 1.49 2.27 10.89
C LEU A 77 0.48 2.85 9.90
N GLU A 78 0.40 2.28 8.71
CA GLU A 78 -0.61 2.59 7.70
C GLU A 78 -1.69 1.50 7.70
N ILE A 79 -2.91 1.83 8.18
CA ILE A 79 -4.03 0.89 8.19
C ILE A 79 -4.89 1.12 6.95
N GLY A 80 -5.16 0.03 6.19
CA GLY A 80 -5.86 0.11 4.91
C GLY A 80 -4.99 0.71 3.81
N ALA A 81 -3.74 0.22 3.68
CA ALA A 81 -2.76 0.76 2.74
C ALA A 81 -3.20 0.64 1.27
N GLY A 82 -4.14 -0.28 0.96
CA GLY A 82 -4.65 -0.49 -0.38
C GLY A 82 -3.53 -0.78 -1.39
N MET A 83 -3.58 -0.10 -2.52
CA MET A 83 -2.56 -0.22 -3.57
C MET A 83 -1.37 0.75 -3.37
N GLY A 84 -1.17 1.26 -2.15
CA GLY A 84 -0.01 2.07 -1.79
C GLY A 84 -0.04 3.51 -2.27
N ALA A 85 -1.22 4.14 -2.31
CA ALA A 85 -1.35 5.51 -2.80
C ALA A 85 -0.55 6.54 -1.98
N VAL A 86 -0.33 6.30 -0.69
CA VAL A 86 0.43 7.19 0.20
C VAL A 86 1.64 6.49 0.85
N THR A 87 1.74 5.16 0.76
CA THR A 87 2.79 4.35 1.39
C THR A 87 4.19 4.87 1.05
N GLY A 88 4.47 5.13 -0.23
CA GLY A 88 5.79 5.62 -0.67
C GLY A 88 6.12 7.02 -0.12
N ALA A 89 5.13 7.90 0.02
CA ALA A 89 5.34 9.21 0.61
C ALA A 89 5.64 9.13 2.11
N LEU A 90 5.00 8.21 2.83
CA LEU A 90 5.32 7.89 4.23
C LEU A 90 6.72 7.30 4.36
N ALA A 91 7.07 6.31 3.51
CA ALA A 91 8.36 5.63 3.54
C ALA A 91 9.55 6.54 3.27
N LYS A 92 9.39 7.57 2.43
CA LYS A 92 10.42 8.60 2.19
C LYS A 92 10.78 9.42 3.43
N LYS A 93 9.86 9.53 4.38
CA LYS A 93 10.02 10.35 5.59
C LYS A 93 10.40 9.51 6.81
N ALA A 94 9.74 8.36 6.98
CA ALA A 94 9.81 7.53 8.17
C ALA A 94 11.04 6.63 8.21
N LYS A 95 11.41 6.19 9.41
CA LYS A 95 12.36 5.10 9.63
C LYS A 95 11.82 3.77 9.12
N LYS A 96 10.56 3.48 9.40
CA LYS A 96 9.86 2.26 8.98
C LYS A 96 8.36 2.53 8.79
N VAL A 97 7.78 1.88 7.79
CA VAL A 97 6.33 1.86 7.56
C VAL A 97 5.85 0.42 7.60
N ASP A 98 5.02 0.10 8.60
CA ASP A 98 4.27 -1.14 8.64
C ASP A 98 2.88 -0.86 8.07
N CYS A 99 2.51 -1.58 7.01
CA CYS A 99 1.21 -1.47 6.36
C CYS A 99 0.32 -2.63 6.76
N ILE A 100 -0.98 -2.40 6.94
CA ILE A 100 -1.98 -3.46 7.07
C ILE A 100 -2.97 -3.31 5.91
N GLU A 101 -3.15 -4.37 5.15
CA GLU A 101 -4.10 -4.40 4.03
C GLU A 101 -4.82 -5.74 3.96
N LEU A 102 -6.14 -5.70 3.82
CA LEU A 102 -7.01 -6.86 3.78
C LEU A 102 -6.79 -7.71 2.52
N SER A 103 -6.67 -7.06 1.36
CA SER A 103 -6.57 -7.72 0.06
C SER A 103 -5.12 -8.09 -0.27
N LYS A 104 -4.91 -9.37 -0.58
CA LYS A 104 -3.62 -9.86 -1.07
C LYS A 104 -3.22 -9.18 -2.39
N ARG A 105 -4.16 -9.02 -3.33
CA ARG A 105 -3.89 -8.41 -4.63
C ARG A 105 -3.47 -6.97 -4.51
N ARG A 106 -4.16 -6.18 -3.67
CA ARG A 106 -3.81 -4.78 -3.41
C ARG A 106 -2.45 -4.66 -2.71
N SER A 107 -2.16 -5.56 -1.77
CA SER A 107 -0.85 -5.65 -1.11
C SER A 107 0.28 -5.93 -2.11
N LEU A 108 0.05 -6.81 -3.11
CA LEU A 108 1.01 -7.07 -4.19
C LEU A 108 1.25 -5.81 -5.03
N VAL A 109 0.19 -5.08 -5.41
CA VAL A 109 0.34 -3.80 -6.13
C VAL A 109 1.20 -2.83 -5.34
N ASN A 110 0.93 -2.66 -4.04
CA ASN A 110 1.70 -1.80 -3.15
C ASN A 110 3.18 -2.23 -3.10
N ALA A 111 3.45 -3.52 -2.93
CA ALA A 111 4.81 -4.06 -2.88
C ALA A 111 5.58 -3.83 -4.18
N TYR A 112 4.98 -4.09 -5.35
CA TYR A 112 5.63 -3.84 -6.64
C TYR A 112 5.91 -2.35 -6.89
N ARG A 113 5.00 -1.46 -6.50
CA ARG A 113 5.20 0.01 -6.59
C ARG A 113 6.38 0.50 -5.78
N HIS A 114 6.64 -0.15 -4.66
CA HIS A 114 7.61 0.31 -3.67
C HIS A 114 8.77 -0.68 -3.48
N LYS A 115 9.00 -1.57 -4.45
CA LYS A 115 9.98 -2.67 -4.41
C LYS A 115 11.41 -2.25 -4.03
N ASP A 116 11.75 -0.97 -4.26
CA ASP A 116 13.09 -0.43 -3.99
C ASP A 116 13.24 0.17 -2.58
N PHE A 117 12.14 0.33 -1.82
CA PHE A 117 12.19 0.77 -0.43
C PHE A 117 12.53 -0.39 0.50
N ASP A 118 13.50 -0.19 1.38
CA ASP A 118 13.98 -1.18 2.36
C ASP A 118 13.32 -1.05 3.75
N ASN A 119 12.39 -0.11 3.89
CA ASN A 119 11.74 0.24 5.15
C ASN A 119 10.22 -0.02 5.16
N ILE A 120 9.71 -0.87 4.25
CA ILE A 120 8.27 -1.20 4.16
C ILE A 120 8.06 -2.69 4.47
N GLU A 121 7.10 -2.94 5.37
CA GLU A 121 6.52 -4.27 5.60
C GLU A 121 5.01 -4.20 5.42
N ILE A 122 4.42 -5.15 4.69
CA ILE A 122 2.98 -5.22 4.45
C ILE A 122 2.42 -6.48 5.12
N ILE A 123 1.58 -6.29 6.11
CA ILE A 123 0.85 -7.35 6.81
C ILE A 123 -0.48 -7.53 6.09
N VAL A 124 -0.65 -8.67 5.44
CA VAL A 124 -1.88 -8.99 4.70
C VAL A 124 -2.87 -9.65 5.64
N GLY A 125 -4.03 -9.03 5.82
CA GLY A 125 -5.09 -9.55 6.68
C GLY A 125 -6.03 -8.47 7.21
N ASN A 126 -7.09 -8.93 7.86
CA ASN A 126 -8.05 -8.02 8.48
C ASN A 126 -7.44 -7.38 9.74
N PHE A 127 -7.35 -6.05 9.75
CA PHE A 127 -6.85 -5.26 10.86
C PHE A 127 -7.49 -5.64 12.21
N GLN A 128 -8.79 -5.94 12.22
CA GLN A 128 -9.52 -6.31 13.44
C GLN A 128 -9.02 -7.61 14.08
N ASN A 129 -8.37 -8.48 13.30
CA ASN A 129 -7.84 -9.77 13.75
C ASN A 129 -6.33 -9.71 14.09
N ILE A 130 -5.70 -8.56 13.86
CA ILE A 130 -4.26 -8.37 14.10
C ILE A 130 -4.05 -7.71 15.45
N LYS A 131 -3.42 -8.44 16.38
CA LYS A 131 -3.01 -7.87 17.64
C LYS A 131 -1.73 -7.06 17.45
N ILE A 132 -1.86 -5.74 17.54
CA ILE A 132 -0.73 -4.82 17.48
C ILE A 132 -0.11 -4.70 18.86
N GLU A 133 1.08 -5.25 19.04
CA GLU A 133 1.83 -5.16 20.31
C GLU A 133 2.88 -4.02 20.28
N LYS A 134 3.28 -3.62 19.11
CA LYS A 134 4.25 -2.55 18.86
C LYS A 134 3.57 -1.18 19.00
N LYS A 135 4.31 -0.19 19.47
CA LYS A 135 3.89 1.22 19.46
C LYS A 135 4.44 1.91 18.21
N TYR A 136 3.68 2.87 17.70
CA TYR A 136 4.03 3.68 16.55
C TYR A 136 3.98 5.16 16.92
N ASP A 137 4.82 5.96 16.27
CA ASP A 137 4.85 7.40 16.42
C ASP A 137 3.68 8.06 15.67
N VAL A 138 3.34 7.48 14.50
CA VAL A 138 2.23 7.94 13.66
C VAL A 138 1.38 6.74 13.21
N ILE A 139 0.06 6.91 13.24
CA ILE A 139 -0.89 5.93 12.70
C ILE A 139 -1.79 6.65 11.70
N THR A 140 -1.92 6.12 10.49
CA THR A 140 -2.81 6.64 9.45
C THR A 140 -3.96 5.68 9.14
N LEU A 141 -5.16 6.24 8.96
CA LEU A 141 -6.37 5.58 8.47
C LEU A 141 -6.97 6.48 7.38
N ILE A 142 -6.55 6.31 6.14
CA ILE A 142 -6.93 7.18 5.03
C ILE A 142 -7.79 6.40 4.06
N GLY A 143 -9.08 6.79 3.91
CA GLY A 143 -10.01 6.10 3.03
C GLY A 143 -10.45 4.73 3.56
N VAL A 144 -10.58 4.56 4.87
CA VAL A 144 -10.90 3.26 5.52
C VAL A 144 -12.23 3.29 6.25
N LEU A 145 -12.55 4.41 6.91
CA LEU A 145 -13.73 4.50 7.79
C LEU A 145 -15.02 4.90 7.08
N GLU A 146 -14.98 5.13 5.78
CA GLU A 146 -16.14 5.46 4.95
C GLU A 146 -16.89 4.23 4.39
N TYR A 147 -16.47 3.03 4.73
CA TYR A 147 -17.04 1.77 4.27
C TYR A 147 -17.66 0.96 5.40
#